data_b8d5b29836cf31f927f660585b529732
#
_entry.id   b8d5b29836cf31f927f660585b529732
#
_cell.length_a   1.000
_cell.length_b   1.000
_cell.length_c   1.000
_cell.angle_alpha   90.00
_cell.angle_beta   90.00
_cell.angle_gamma   90.00
#
_symmetry.space_group_name_H-M   'P 1'
#
loop_
_entity.id
_entity.type
_entity.pdbx_description
1 polymer ?
#
loop_
_entity_poly.entity_id
_entity_poly.type
_entity_poly.pdbx_seq_one_letter_code
_entity_poly.pdbx_strand_id
1 'polypeptide(L)'
;PLLGKGLSIFQRICYANAMMHFLAGLPRLVFLLAPLAFLFLHAYIIYAPALMILLYVLPHMVHASLTNSRTQGAYRRTFWGEVYETVLAWYIARPTTVALFNPSKGKFNVTAKGGLMEQNQFDWKIAQPYLLLALLNIAGMGVAVWRLFYGPHDEIVTVVVSILWVAYNLLIIGGAVAVAAEVRQVRQTHRVYVKLPAAVRLESGHCYPGMLQDYSDGGAGIQLDTSLTLAVGGSISLMMHRGNREFVFPGYISRSHKNFIGISFTHFNEQQKIDFVQCTFARADAWLNWGDNYTLDRPLHSFMDILKLGGTGYYRLYEYLPAWIRRIAGPPLRLLRWLVSFLPRMPAAAPIPKSRSVSAQ
;
A
#
# COMPACT_ATOMS: atom_id res chain seq x y z
N PRO A 1 -4.32 -27.91 16.56
CA PRO A 1 -3.78 -27.36 17.82
C PRO A 1 -4.86 -27.07 18.88
N LEU A 2 -6.11 -26.72 18.47
CA LEU A 2 -7.16 -26.36 19.43
C LEU A 2 -7.53 -27.51 20.39
N LEU A 3 -7.62 -28.72 19.88
CA LEU A 3 -7.99 -29.94 20.62
C LEU A 3 -6.78 -30.81 21.00
N GLY A 4 -5.56 -30.42 20.57
CA GLY A 4 -4.34 -31.17 20.84
C GLY A 4 -3.95 -31.19 22.33
N LYS A 5 -3.35 -32.28 22.81
CA LYS A 5 -2.82 -32.37 24.19
C LYS A 5 -1.57 -31.50 24.33
N GLY A 6 -1.29 -31.03 25.54
CA GLY A 6 -0.04 -30.31 25.87
C GLY A 6 -0.07 -28.80 25.76
N LEU A 7 -1.17 -28.19 25.29
CA LEU A 7 -1.31 -26.72 25.22
C LEU A 7 -2.16 -26.17 26.38
N SER A 8 -1.71 -25.09 26.99
CA SER A 8 -2.52 -24.33 27.97
C SER A 8 -3.69 -23.64 27.26
N ILE A 9 -4.70 -23.22 28.04
CA ILE A 9 -5.88 -22.53 27.52
C ILE A 9 -5.52 -21.22 26.79
N PHE A 10 -4.56 -20.47 27.33
CA PHE A 10 -4.09 -19.22 26.70
C PHE A 10 -3.41 -19.47 25.35
N GLN A 11 -2.59 -20.52 25.26
CA GLN A 11 -1.97 -20.91 23.99
C GLN A 11 -3.02 -21.31 22.96
N ARG A 12 -4.07 -22.04 23.37
CA ARG A 12 -5.20 -22.41 22.49
C ARG A 12 -5.93 -21.17 21.98
N ILE A 13 -6.18 -20.18 22.84
CA ILE A 13 -6.80 -18.90 22.44
C ILE A 13 -5.93 -18.16 21.43
N CYS A 14 -4.61 -18.10 21.65
CA CYS A 14 -3.68 -17.49 20.68
C CYS A 14 -3.70 -18.21 19.33
N TYR A 15 -3.68 -19.54 19.31
CA TYR A 15 -3.79 -20.32 18.09
C TYR A 15 -5.16 -20.14 17.41
N ALA A 16 -6.25 -20.12 18.18
CA ALA A 16 -7.59 -19.86 17.67
C ALA A 16 -7.65 -18.50 16.97
N ASN A 17 -7.15 -17.46 17.62
CA ASN A 17 -7.11 -16.12 17.05
C ASN A 17 -6.29 -16.05 15.75
N ALA A 18 -5.11 -16.67 15.73
CA ALA A 18 -4.27 -16.76 14.54
C ALA A 18 -4.98 -17.51 13.39
N MET A 19 -5.68 -18.60 13.68
CA MET A 19 -6.45 -19.35 12.68
C MET A 19 -7.66 -18.56 12.17
N MET A 20 -8.37 -17.86 13.05
CA MET A 20 -9.53 -17.02 12.67
C MET A 20 -9.12 -15.89 11.73
N HIS A 21 -7.91 -15.36 11.85
CA HIS A 21 -7.40 -14.35 10.93
C HIS A 21 -7.42 -14.84 9.47
N PHE A 22 -7.05 -16.10 9.23
CA PHE A 22 -7.10 -16.68 7.89
C PHE A 22 -8.53 -16.94 7.37
N LEU A 23 -9.53 -16.94 8.23
CA LEU A 23 -10.94 -17.04 7.82
C LEU A 23 -11.55 -15.68 7.44
N ALA A 24 -10.86 -14.57 7.66
CA ALA A 24 -11.35 -13.22 7.39
C ALA A 24 -11.74 -12.96 5.91
N GLY A 25 -11.23 -13.77 4.98
CA GLY A 25 -11.56 -13.64 3.56
C GLY A 25 -13.05 -13.84 3.25
N LEU A 26 -13.70 -14.81 3.87
CA LEU A 26 -15.15 -15.07 3.67
C LEU A 26 -16.03 -13.92 4.16
N PRO A 27 -15.94 -13.47 5.43
CA PRO A 27 -16.68 -12.29 5.89
C PRO A 27 -16.46 -11.06 5.01
N ARG A 28 -15.22 -10.87 4.52
CA ARG A 28 -14.93 -9.74 3.65
C ARG A 28 -15.69 -9.80 2.32
N LEU A 29 -15.75 -10.98 1.68
CA LEU A 29 -16.54 -11.18 0.47
C LEU A 29 -18.03 -10.97 0.72
N VAL A 30 -18.54 -11.50 1.84
CA VAL A 30 -19.93 -11.27 2.25
C VAL A 30 -20.21 -9.79 2.41
N PHE A 31 -19.29 -9.04 3.02
CA PHE A 31 -19.46 -7.60 3.25
C PHE A 31 -19.50 -6.80 1.93
N LEU A 32 -18.73 -7.20 0.93
CA LEU A 32 -18.74 -6.59 -0.41
C LEU A 32 -20.02 -6.91 -1.20
N LEU A 33 -20.70 -8.01 -0.87
CA LEU A 33 -21.94 -8.44 -1.52
C LEU A 33 -23.20 -8.07 -0.72
N ALA A 34 -23.06 -7.72 0.55
CA ALA A 34 -24.17 -7.50 1.47
C ALA A 34 -25.25 -6.52 0.95
N PRO A 35 -24.92 -5.32 0.44
CA PRO A 35 -25.95 -4.41 -0.08
C PRO A 35 -26.69 -4.97 -1.28
N LEU A 36 -26.04 -5.87 -2.04
CA LEU A 36 -26.65 -6.47 -3.24
C LEU A 36 -27.77 -7.46 -2.90
N ALA A 37 -27.74 -8.07 -1.72
CA ALA A 37 -28.83 -8.94 -1.25
C ALA A 37 -30.16 -8.18 -1.19
N PHE A 38 -30.17 -6.97 -0.64
CA PHE A 38 -31.35 -6.11 -0.67
C PHE A 38 -31.66 -5.61 -2.08
N LEU A 39 -30.66 -5.12 -2.81
CA LEU A 39 -30.90 -4.48 -4.10
C LEU A 39 -31.45 -5.44 -5.16
N PHE A 40 -30.92 -6.68 -5.23
CA PHE A 40 -31.33 -7.66 -6.24
C PHE A 40 -32.44 -8.60 -5.75
N LEU A 41 -32.36 -9.04 -4.49
CA LEU A 41 -33.21 -10.10 -3.96
C LEU A 41 -34.28 -9.58 -2.97
N HIS A 42 -34.27 -8.29 -2.63
CA HIS A 42 -35.11 -7.70 -1.59
C HIS A 42 -34.96 -8.39 -0.23
N ALA A 43 -33.76 -9.00 -0.01
CA ALA A 43 -33.49 -9.73 1.21
C ALA A 43 -32.79 -8.83 2.24
N TYR A 44 -33.36 -8.72 3.42
CA TYR A 44 -32.80 -7.98 4.53
C TYR A 44 -31.85 -8.89 5.32
N ILE A 45 -30.55 -8.55 5.36
CA ILE A 45 -29.55 -9.26 6.16
C ILE A 45 -29.80 -9.00 7.66
N ILE A 46 -30.21 -7.79 7.99
CA ILE A 46 -30.60 -7.38 9.34
C ILE A 46 -32.03 -6.84 9.26
N TYR A 47 -32.95 -7.48 9.97
CA TYR A 47 -34.34 -7.04 10.03
C TYR A 47 -34.49 -5.91 11.05
N ALA A 48 -34.05 -4.72 10.66
CA ALA A 48 -34.19 -3.50 11.46
C ALA A 48 -34.29 -2.28 10.52
N PRO A 49 -34.97 -1.20 10.95
CA PRO A 49 -35.02 0.03 10.19
C PRO A 49 -33.58 0.54 9.88
N ALA A 50 -33.33 0.93 8.63
CA ALA A 50 -31.99 1.35 8.18
C ALA A 50 -31.43 2.52 9.01
N LEU A 51 -32.30 3.43 9.47
CA LEU A 51 -31.91 4.51 10.36
C LEU A 51 -31.37 4.00 11.72
N MET A 52 -32.01 2.97 12.30
CA MET A 52 -31.53 2.35 13.54
C MET A 52 -30.17 1.70 13.35
N ILE A 53 -29.99 0.97 12.25
CA ILE A 53 -28.67 0.38 11.90
C ILE A 53 -27.62 1.49 11.81
N LEU A 54 -27.92 2.58 11.12
CA LEU A 54 -27.00 3.71 10.96
C LEU A 54 -26.65 4.35 12.32
N LEU A 55 -27.62 4.56 13.20
CA LEU A 55 -27.42 5.17 14.52
C LEU A 55 -26.53 4.32 15.44
N TYR A 56 -26.53 3.00 15.29
CA TYR A 56 -25.65 2.12 16.07
C TYR A 56 -24.29 1.91 15.40
N VAL A 57 -24.26 1.70 14.09
CA VAL A 57 -23.04 1.36 13.35
C VAL A 57 -22.13 2.55 13.20
N LEU A 58 -22.65 3.75 12.88
CA LEU A 58 -21.85 4.93 12.61
C LEU A 58 -21.00 5.38 13.80
N PRO A 59 -21.57 5.55 15.03
CA PRO A 59 -20.77 5.88 16.20
C PRO A 59 -19.71 4.83 16.50
N HIS A 60 -20.04 3.55 16.35
CA HIS A 60 -19.07 2.46 16.55
C HIS A 60 -17.92 2.55 15.54
N MET A 61 -18.19 2.75 14.25
CA MET A 61 -17.15 2.88 13.22
C MET A 61 -16.25 4.09 13.47
N VAL A 62 -16.85 5.25 13.83
CA VAL A 62 -16.09 6.47 14.14
C VAL A 62 -15.19 6.22 15.36
N HIS A 63 -15.75 5.68 16.43
CA HIS A 63 -14.99 5.40 17.66
C HIS A 63 -13.88 4.38 17.43
N ALA A 64 -14.15 3.29 16.73
CA ALA A 64 -13.16 2.27 16.39
C ALA A 64 -12.03 2.86 15.54
N SER A 65 -12.37 3.68 14.54
CA SER A 65 -11.37 4.34 13.69
C SER A 65 -10.47 5.30 14.48
N LEU A 66 -11.05 6.12 15.36
CA LEU A 66 -10.31 7.04 16.21
C LEU A 66 -9.43 6.31 17.22
N THR A 67 -9.94 5.27 17.85
CA THR A 67 -9.18 4.45 18.81
C THR A 67 -8.02 3.75 18.11
N ASN A 68 -8.26 3.12 16.97
CA ASN A 68 -7.20 2.47 16.19
C ASN A 68 -6.15 3.47 15.71
N SER A 69 -6.56 4.65 15.26
CA SER A 69 -5.64 5.71 14.84
C SER A 69 -4.75 6.19 16.02
N ARG A 70 -5.29 6.29 17.22
CA ARG A 70 -4.53 6.71 18.40
C ARG A 70 -3.62 5.63 18.97
N THR A 71 -4.06 4.37 18.96
CA THR A 71 -3.29 3.26 19.55
C THR A 71 -2.29 2.65 18.59
N GLN A 72 -2.61 2.61 17.30
CA GLN A 72 -1.83 1.93 16.26
C GLN A 72 -1.43 2.85 15.09
N GLY A 73 -1.69 4.13 15.18
CA GLY A 73 -1.51 5.08 14.08
C GLY A 73 -0.07 5.22 13.58
N ALA A 74 0.93 4.81 14.38
CA ALA A 74 2.31 4.71 13.95
C ALA A 74 2.56 3.55 12.97
N TYR A 75 1.77 2.49 13.05
CA TYR A 75 1.98 1.22 12.32
C TYR A 75 0.86 0.89 11.33
N ARG A 76 -0.32 1.45 11.53
CA ARG A 76 -1.52 1.17 10.73
C ARG A 76 -2.09 2.48 10.19
N ARG A 77 -2.52 2.45 8.92
CA ARG A 77 -3.27 3.54 8.30
C ARG A 77 -4.74 3.15 8.18
N THR A 78 -5.61 4.01 8.65
CA THR A 78 -7.06 3.84 8.57
C THR A 78 -7.50 3.66 7.10
N PHE A 79 -8.48 2.82 6.83
CA PHE A 79 -9.00 2.40 5.52
C PHE A 79 -8.04 1.55 4.66
N TRP A 80 -6.73 1.64 4.82
CA TRP A 80 -5.82 0.80 4.05
C TRP A 80 -5.97 -0.70 4.36
N GLY A 81 -6.32 -1.03 5.61
CA GLY A 81 -6.66 -2.40 5.99
C GLY A 81 -7.78 -2.98 5.14
N GLU A 82 -8.80 -2.18 4.83
CA GLU A 82 -9.93 -2.57 3.98
C GLU A 82 -9.49 -2.97 2.56
N VAL A 83 -8.55 -2.22 1.98
CA VAL A 83 -7.98 -2.54 0.66
C VAL A 83 -7.17 -3.82 0.73
N TYR A 84 -6.27 -3.96 1.72
CA TYR A 84 -5.46 -5.17 1.87
C TYR A 84 -6.30 -6.42 2.11
N GLU A 85 -7.30 -6.33 2.98
CA GLU A 85 -8.23 -7.43 3.24
C GLU A 85 -9.02 -7.79 1.97
N THR A 86 -9.45 -6.81 1.18
CA THR A 86 -10.14 -7.06 -0.09
C THR A 86 -9.21 -7.74 -1.10
N VAL A 87 -7.98 -7.24 -1.27
CA VAL A 87 -6.98 -7.86 -2.16
C VAL A 87 -6.71 -9.31 -1.79
N LEU A 88 -6.73 -9.64 -0.51
CA LEU A 88 -6.45 -11.00 -0.04
C LEU A 88 -7.70 -11.88 0.04
N ALA A 89 -8.90 -11.29 0.10
CA ALA A 89 -10.16 -11.96 0.43
C ALA A 89 -10.39 -13.23 -0.41
N TRP A 90 -10.35 -13.13 -1.74
CA TRP A 90 -10.57 -14.26 -2.63
C TRP A 90 -9.48 -15.32 -2.50
N TYR A 91 -8.22 -14.88 -2.45
CA TYR A 91 -7.05 -15.76 -2.43
C TYR A 91 -6.85 -16.46 -1.09
N ILE A 92 -7.37 -15.92 0.00
CA ILE A 92 -7.38 -16.56 1.31
C ILE A 92 -8.65 -17.41 1.48
N ALA A 93 -9.83 -16.91 1.11
CA ALA A 93 -11.10 -17.60 1.31
C ALA A 93 -11.12 -18.99 0.66
N ARG A 94 -10.62 -19.11 -0.57
CA ARG A 94 -10.63 -20.38 -1.30
C ARG A 94 -9.77 -21.46 -0.64
N PRO A 95 -8.47 -21.27 -0.40
CA PRO A 95 -7.64 -22.33 0.23
C PRO A 95 -8.03 -22.59 1.68
N THR A 96 -8.43 -21.59 2.46
CA THR A 96 -8.86 -21.78 3.85
C THR A 96 -10.16 -22.55 3.95
N THR A 97 -11.13 -22.29 3.06
CA THR A 97 -12.36 -23.08 2.98
C THR A 97 -12.06 -24.52 2.61
N VAL A 98 -11.21 -24.75 1.60
CA VAL A 98 -10.80 -26.11 1.24
C VAL A 98 -10.09 -26.82 2.40
N ALA A 99 -9.17 -26.14 3.10
CA ALA A 99 -8.47 -26.70 4.23
C ALA A 99 -9.37 -26.99 5.44
N LEU A 100 -10.44 -26.22 5.61
CA LEU A 100 -11.43 -26.43 6.68
C LEU A 100 -12.20 -27.75 6.48
N PHE A 101 -12.62 -28.04 5.23
CA PHE A 101 -13.40 -29.23 4.92
C PHE A 101 -12.53 -30.44 4.56
N ASN A 102 -11.34 -30.24 4.02
CA ASN A 102 -10.41 -31.30 3.65
C ASN A 102 -8.95 -30.88 3.87
N PRO A 103 -8.43 -31.02 5.11
CA PRO A 103 -7.06 -30.58 5.47
C PRO A 103 -5.95 -31.24 4.64
N SER A 104 -6.19 -32.45 4.12
CA SER A 104 -5.19 -33.20 3.34
C SER A 104 -5.01 -32.66 1.92
N LYS A 105 -5.94 -31.86 1.39
CA LYS A 105 -5.84 -31.24 0.06
C LYS A 105 -5.03 -29.94 0.03
N GLY A 106 -4.58 -29.44 1.19
CA GLY A 106 -3.73 -28.27 1.27
C GLY A 106 -2.38 -28.50 0.62
N LYS A 107 -2.10 -27.80 -0.50
CA LYS A 107 -0.77 -27.80 -1.15
C LYS A 107 -0.09 -26.48 -0.86
N PHE A 108 1.15 -26.54 -0.39
CA PHE A 108 1.99 -25.36 -0.26
C PHE A 108 2.61 -25.03 -1.63
N ASN A 109 2.21 -23.90 -2.20
CA ASN A 109 2.82 -23.40 -3.42
C ASN A 109 3.92 -22.42 -3.08
N VAL A 110 5.15 -22.73 -3.47
CA VAL A 110 6.27 -21.79 -3.34
C VAL A 110 6.11 -20.70 -4.41
N THR A 111 6.05 -19.45 -3.98
CA THR A 111 6.09 -18.32 -4.91
C THR A 111 7.45 -18.25 -5.60
N ALA A 112 7.46 -18.15 -6.92
CA ALA A 112 8.68 -17.91 -7.68
C ALA A 112 9.33 -16.61 -7.19
N LYS A 113 10.60 -16.71 -6.75
CA LYS A 113 11.40 -15.55 -6.35
C LYS A 113 12.23 -15.13 -7.56
N GLY A 114 12.12 -13.89 -7.94
CA GLY A 114 12.95 -13.29 -8.98
C GLY A 114 12.24 -13.14 -10.32
N GLY A 115 12.66 -12.14 -11.04
CA GLY A 115 12.13 -11.66 -12.30
C GLY A 115 11.91 -10.16 -12.22
N LEU A 116 12.71 -9.40 -12.97
CA LEU A 116 12.46 -7.96 -13.13
C LEU A 116 11.29 -7.79 -14.09
N MET A 117 10.33 -6.97 -13.70
CA MET A 117 9.26 -6.56 -14.60
C MET A 117 9.82 -5.56 -15.61
N GLU A 118 10.08 -6.01 -16.82
CA GLU A 118 10.66 -5.17 -17.88
C GLU A 118 9.62 -4.23 -18.51
N GLN A 119 8.34 -4.59 -18.48
CA GLN A 119 7.24 -3.83 -19.05
C GLN A 119 6.08 -3.68 -18.08
N ASN A 120 5.31 -2.61 -18.26
CA ASN A 120 4.04 -2.46 -17.57
C ASN A 120 3.06 -3.50 -18.10
N GLN A 121 2.45 -4.28 -17.21
CA GLN A 121 1.42 -5.25 -17.60
C GLN A 121 0.28 -5.24 -16.59
N PHE A 122 -0.85 -5.76 -17.04
CA PHE A 122 -2.03 -5.92 -16.21
C PHE A 122 -2.30 -7.42 -16.00
N ASP A 123 -2.24 -7.86 -14.76
CA ASP A 123 -2.52 -9.26 -14.42
C ASP A 123 -4.03 -9.50 -14.33
N TRP A 124 -4.59 -9.94 -15.46
CA TRP A 124 -6.01 -10.28 -15.59
C TRP A 124 -6.44 -11.40 -14.64
N LYS A 125 -5.55 -12.35 -14.31
CA LYS A 125 -5.88 -13.47 -13.41
C LYS A 125 -6.08 -12.97 -11.98
N ILE A 126 -5.21 -12.09 -11.54
CA ILE A 126 -5.34 -11.43 -10.22
C ILE A 126 -6.57 -10.52 -10.21
N ALA A 127 -6.87 -9.81 -11.30
CA ALA A 127 -7.99 -8.89 -11.37
C ALA A 127 -9.37 -9.55 -11.44
N GLN A 128 -9.49 -10.75 -12.02
CA GLN A 128 -10.79 -11.41 -12.31
C GLN A 128 -11.81 -11.35 -11.18
N PRO A 129 -11.53 -11.79 -9.93
CA PRO A 129 -12.53 -11.78 -8.87
C PRO A 129 -12.99 -10.36 -8.51
N TYR A 130 -12.09 -9.39 -8.58
CA TYR A 130 -12.42 -7.99 -8.27
C TYR A 130 -13.20 -7.33 -9.40
N LEU A 131 -12.93 -7.68 -10.65
CA LEU A 131 -13.71 -7.22 -11.80
C LEU A 131 -15.14 -7.75 -11.75
N LEU A 132 -15.32 -9.02 -11.35
CA LEU A 132 -16.65 -9.59 -11.14
C LEU A 132 -17.39 -8.88 -10.00
N LEU A 133 -16.71 -8.65 -8.86
CA LEU A 133 -17.28 -7.90 -7.73
C LEU A 133 -17.61 -6.45 -8.12
N ALA A 134 -16.75 -5.79 -8.90
CA ALA A 134 -17.01 -4.45 -9.41
C ALA A 134 -18.25 -4.43 -10.32
N LEU A 135 -18.35 -5.37 -11.25
CA LEU A 135 -19.50 -5.48 -12.17
C LEU A 135 -20.81 -5.67 -11.40
N LEU A 136 -20.83 -6.59 -10.41
CA LEU A 136 -21.99 -6.82 -9.55
C LEU A 136 -22.39 -5.56 -8.77
N ASN A 137 -21.41 -4.85 -8.20
CA ASN A 137 -21.67 -3.61 -7.46
C ASN A 137 -22.13 -2.48 -8.39
N ILE A 138 -21.59 -2.37 -9.61
CA ILE A 138 -22.07 -1.40 -10.63
C ILE A 138 -23.53 -1.73 -11.03
N ALA A 139 -23.83 -2.99 -11.28
CA ALA A 139 -25.22 -3.41 -11.56
C ALA A 139 -26.14 -3.11 -10.37
N GLY A 140 -25.69 -3.40 -9.14
CA GLY A 140 -26.42 -3.03 -7.91
C GLY A 140 -26.65 -1.53 -7.78
N MET A 141 -25.66 -0.71 -8.12
CA MET A 141 -25.81 0.75 -8.15
C MET A 141 -26.90 1.18 -9.16
N GLY A 142 -26.96 0.57 -10.35
CA GLY A 142 -28.01 0.81 -11.32
C GLY A 142 -29.41 0.48 -10.79
N VAL A 143 -29.56 -0.67 -10.13
CA VAL A 143 -30.80 -1.07 -9.47
C VAL A 143 -31.17 -0.11 -8.32
N ALA A 144 -30.18 0.29 -7.52
CA ALA A 144 -30.38 1.23 -6.43
C ALA A 144 -30.89 2.60 -6.92
N VAL A 145 -30.28 3.13 -7.98
CA VAL A 145 -30.75 4.38 -8.63
C VAL A 145 -32.17 4.21 -9.17
N TRP A 146 -32.46 3.09 -9.84
CA TRP A 146 -33.82 2.82 -10.32
C TRP A 146 -34.84 2.76 -9.16
N ARG A 147 -34.51 2.06 -8.07
CA ARG A 147 -35.40 1.98 -6.89
C ARG A 147 -35.57 3.34 -6.19
N LEU A 148 -34.59 4.21 -6.23
CA LEU A 148 -34.69 5.54 -5.64
C LEU A 148 -35.78 6.39 -6.31
N PHE A 149 -36.00 6.23 -7.63
CA PHE A 149 -36.98 6.98 -8.40
C PHE A 149 -38.31 6.27 -8.53
N TYR A 150 -38.35 4.96 -8.57
CA TYR A 150 -39.54 4.15 -8.89
C TYR A 150 -39.89 3.13 -7.80
N GLY A 151 -39.08 3.03 -6.75
CA GLY A 151 -39.33 2.11 -5.64
C GLY A 151 -40.27 2.65 -4.57
N PRO A 152 -40.66 1.80 -3.59
CA PRO A 152 -41.49 2.21 -2.48
C PRO A 152 -40.83 3.33 -1.63
N HIS A 153 -41.65 4.30 -1.22
CA HIS A 153 -41.19 5.45 -0.44
C HIS A 153 -40.64 5.08 0.95
N ASP A 154 -41.17 4.05 1.56
CA ASP A 154 -40.77 3.52 2.87
C ASP A 154 -39.35 2.90 2.85
N GLU A 155 -38.86 2.52 1.66
CA GLU A 155 -37.53 1.94 1.48
C GLU A 155 -36.41 2.95 1.12
N ILE A 156 -36.76 4.21 0.89
CA ILE A 156 -35.79 5.24 0.41
C ILE A 156 -34.53 5.28 1.28
N VAL A 157 -34.66 5.24 2.61
CA VAL A 157 -33.50 5.28 3.52
C VAL A 157 -32.61 4.06 3.33
N THR A 158 -33.21 2.87 3.17
CA THR A 158 -32.45 1.63 2.92
C THR A 158 -31.74 1.68 1.57
N VAL A 159 -32.40 2.21 0.54
CA VAL A 159 -31.80 2.40 -0.79
C VAL A 159 -30.63 3.37 -0.72
N VAL A 160 -30.78 4.52 -0.05
CA VAL A 160 -29.70 5.51 0.11
C VAL A 160 -28.50 4.92 0.86
N VAL A 161 -28.74 4.21 1.96
CA VAL A 161 -27.67 3.53 2.70
C VAL A 161 -26.96 2.49 1.82
N SER A 162 -27.73 1.75 1.01
CA SER A 162 -27.18 0.76 0.07
C SER A 162 -26.33 1.43 -1.04
N ILE A 163 -26.77 2.58 -1.56
CA ILE A 163 -25.99 3.39 -2.51
C ILE A 163 -24.63 3.80 -1.92
N LEU A 164 -24.65 4.35 -0.70
CA LEU A 164 -23.42 4.76 -0.01
C LEU A 164 -22.47 3.57 0.20
N TRP A 165 -23.04 2.42 0.59
CA TRP A 165 -22.24 1.21 0.80
C TRP A 165 -21.68 0.66 -0.50
N VAL A 166 -22.47 0.56 -1.57
CA VAL A 166 -21.98 0.15 -2.90
C VAL A 166 -20.92 1.10 -3.42
N ALA A 167 -21.09 2.41 -3.24
CA ALA A 167 -20.07 3.40 -3.63
C ALA A 167 -18.75 3.18 -2.87
N TYR A 168 -18.82 2.92 -1.57
CA TYR A 168 -17.67 2.57 -0.77
C TYR A 168 -17.02 1.26 -1.23
N ASN A 169 -17.83 0.20 -1.49
CA ASN A 169 -17.32 -1.05 -2.03
C ASN A 169 -16.59 -0.86 -3.36
N LEU A 170 -17.17 -0.11 -4.30
CA LEU A 170 -16.53 0.20 -5.58
C LEU A 170 -15.20 0.92 -5.39
N LEU A 171 -15.12 1.83 -4.44
CA LEU A 171 -13.88 2.51 -4.12
C LEU A 171 -12.79 1.54 -3.66
N ILE A 172 -13.10 0.65 -2.72
CA ILE A 172 -12.16 -0.33 -2.18
C ILE A 172 -11.79 -1.37 -3.23
N ILE A 173 -12.76 -1.85 -4.03
CA ILE A 173 -12.51 -2.77 -5.15
C ILE A 173 -11.60 -2.11 -6.19
N GLY A 174 -11.77 -0.82 -6.49
CA GLY A 174 -10.86 -0.08 -7.37
C GLY A 174 -9.42 -0.08 -6.86
N GLY A 175 -9.23 0.04 -5.53
CA GLY A 175 -7.92 -0.14 -4.89
C GLY A 175 -7.35 -1.55 -5.07
N ALA A 176 -8.19 -2.58 -4.98
CA ALA A 176 -7.77 -3.97 -5.23
C ALA A 176 -7.41 -4.20 -6.72
N VAL A 177 -8.16 -3.61 -7.65
CA VAL A 177 -7.84 -3.65 -9.09
C VAL A 177 -6.51 -2.95 -9.38
N ALA A 178 -6.17 -1.87 -8.65
CA ALA A 178 -4.90 -1.17 -8.82
C ALA A 178 -3.68 -2.09 -8.59
N VAL A 179 -3.80 -3.09 -7.73
CA VAL A 179 -2.73 -4.05 -7.44
C VAL A 179 -2.43 -4.95 -8.65
N ALA A 180 -3.43 -5.21 -9.51
CA ALA A 180 -3.23 -6.00 -10.73
C ALA A 180 -2.44 -5.26 -11.82
N ALA A 181 -2.30 -3.94 -11.70
CA ALA A 181 -1.51 -3.16 -12.64
C ALA A 181 -0.05 -3.12 -12.19
N GLU A 182 0.75 -4.02 -12.74
CA GLU A 182 2.18 -4.12 -12.45
C GLU A 182 2.95 -3.05 -13.23
N VAL A 183 3.74 -2.29 -12.49
CA VAL A 183 4.57 -1.22 -13.07
C VAL A 183 5.99 -1.75 -13.27
N ARG A 184 6.57 -1.41 -14.42
CA ARG A 184 7.97 -1.71 -14.72
C ARG A 184 8.88 -1.36 -13.54
N GLN A 185 9.68 -2.33 -13.10
CA GLN A 185 10.70 -2.10 -12.10
C GLN A 185 11.91 -1.40 -12.76
N VAL A 186 12.01 -0.10 -12.55
CA VAL A 186 13.15 0.70 -13.05
C VAL A 186 14.43 0.39 -12.28
N ARG A 187 14.31 -0.14 -11.06
CA ARG A 187 15.43 -0.41 -10.16
C ARG A 187 15.59 -1.91 -9.97
N GLN A 188 16.81 -2.39 -10.17
CA GLN A 188 17.18 -3.80 -9.99
C GLN A 188 17.30 -4.18 -8.52
N THR A 189 17.68 -3.23 -7.64
CA THR A 189 17.94 -3.47 -6.23
C THR A 189 17.14 -2.53 -5.34
N HIS A 190 16.72 -3.06 -4.18
CA HIS A 190 16.03 -2.28 -3.16
C HIS A 190 16.99 -1.27 -2.54
N ARG A 191 16.51 -0.06 -2.22
CA ARG A 191 17.29 0.96 -1.51
C ARG A 191 16.94 1.00 -0.04
N VAL A 192 17.98 1.02 0.78
CA VAL A 192 17.89 1.19 2.22
C VAL A 192 18.12 2.67 2.55
N TYR A 193 17.16 3.29 3.22
CA TYR A 193 17.28 4.67 3.66
C TYR A 193 18.07 4.75 4.96
N VAL A 194 19.11 5.59 4.97
CA VAL A 194 19.99 5.80 6.13
C VAL A 194 20.38 7.26 6.21
N LYS A 195 20.96 7.64 7.34
CA LYS A 195 21.64 8.94 7.50
C LYS A 195 23.03 8.67 8.08
N LEU A 196 24.00 8.49 7.20
CA LEU A 196 25.38 8.20 7.60
C LEU A 196 26.31 9.27 7.07
N PRO A 197 27.33 9.72 7.85
CA PRO A 197 28.35 10.61 7.35
C PRO A 197 29.12 9.95 6.20
N ALA A 198 29.29 10.68 5.12
CA ALA A 198 30.03 10.24 3.95
C ALA A 198 30.60 11.46 3.22
N ALA A 199 31.55 11.25 2.34
CA ALA A 199 32.07 12.28 1.46
C ALA A 199 32.15 11.78 0.02
N VAL A 200 32.21 12.71 -0.90
CA VAL A 200 32.39 12.43 -2.32
C VAL A 200 33.74 12.99 -2.76
N ARG A 201 34.56 12.16 -3.38
CA ARG A 201 35.85 12.56 -3.98
C ARG A 201 35.72 12.55 -5.50
N LEU A 202 36.02 13.68 -6.11
CA LEU A 202 36.14 13.82 -7.56
C LEU A 202 37.48 13.34 -8.09
N GLU A 203 37.59 13.13 -9.40
CA GLU A 203 38.88 12.82 -10.05
C GLU A 203 39.92 13.90 -9.84
N SER A 204 39.50 15.15 -9.68
CA SER A 204 40.39 16.28 -9.35
C SER A 204 41.03 16.19 -7.95
N GLY A 205 40.63 15.20 -7.14
CA GLY A 205 41.08 15.04 -5.76
C GLY A 205 40.28 15.84 -4.73
N HIS A 206 39.41 16.74 -5.15
CA HIS A 206 38.55 17.51 -4.21
C HIS A 206 37.53 16.59 -3.51
N CYS A 207 37.43 16.76 -2.19
CA CYS A 207 36.52 16.04 -1.34
C CYS A 207 35.37 16.95 -0.85
N TYR A 208 34.14 16.50 -0.98
CA TYR A 208 32.94 17.21 -0.55
C TYR A 208 32.21 16.39 0.52
N PRO A 209 32.16 16.88 1.76
CA PRO A 209 31.41 16.19 2.82
C PRO A 209 29.93 16.25 2.59
N GLY A 210 29.21 15.26 3.15
CA GLY A 210 27.77 15.17 3.09
C GLY A 210 27.23 13.98 3.87
N MET A 211 25.95 13.70 3.66
CA MET A 211 25.20 12.62 4.32
C MET A 211 24.66 11.64 3.29
N LEU A 212 25.03 10.38 3.43
CA LEU A 212 24.43 9.27 2.70
C LEU A 212 22.95 9.19 3.10
N GLN A 213 22.05 9.30 2.13
CA GLN A 213 20.58 9.27 2.35
C GLN A 213 19.98 7.91 2.07
N ASP A 214 20.50 7.23 1.06
CA ASP A 214 20.07 5.88 0.69
C ASP A 214 21.23 5.14 0.00
N TYR A 215 21.17 3.81 0.07
CA TYR A 215 22.10 2.94 -0.65
C TYR A 215 21.39 1.67 -1.12
N SER A 216 22.00 1.02 -2.11
CA SER A 216 21.65 -0.30 -2.63
C SER A 216 22.92 -1.00 -3.10
N ASP A 217 22.80 -2.25 -3.53
CA ASP A 217 23.90 -3.01 -4.09
C ASP A 217 24.55 -2.31 -5.31
N GLY A 218 23.75 -1.62 -6.12
CA GLY A 218 24.23 -0.96 -7.35
C GLY A 218 24.49 0.55 -7.22
N GLY A 219 24.30 1.18 -6.05
CA GLY A 219 24.50 2.63 -5.97
C GLY A 219 24.09 3.27 -4.66
N ALA A 220 24.33 4.57 -4.55
CA ALA A 220 24.07 5.38 -3.38
C ALA A 220 23.52 6.76 -3.72
N GLY A 221 22.73 7.34 -2.81
CA GLY A 221 22.29 8.72 -2.85
C GLY A 221 22.92 9.50 -1.70
N ILE A 222 23.64 10.56 -2.00
CA ILE A 222 24.30 11.43 -1.02
C ILE A 222 23.79 12.86 -1.14
N GLN A 223 23.54 13.48 -0.03
CA GLN A 223 23.26 14.90 0.07
C GLN A 223 24.53 15.61 0.57
N LEU A 224 25.08 16.48 -0.27
CA LEU A 224 26.27 17.26 0.08
C LEU A 224 25.90 18.48 0.93
N ASP A 225 26.83 18.93 1.73
CA ASP A 225 26.68 20.14 2.54
C ASP A 225 26.73 21.41 1.66
N THR A 226 27.36 21.32 0.50
CA THR A 226 27.48 22.39 -0.49
C THR A 226 26.68 22.06 -1.76
N SER A 227 26.14 23.11 -2.40
CA SER A 227 25.48 22.96 -3.70
C SER A 227 26.55 22.82 -4.79
N LEU A 228 26.56 21.67 -5.47
CA LEU A 228 27.51 21.35 -6.51
C LEU A 228 26.79 20.75 -7.71
N THR A 229 26.92 21.34 -8.88
CA THR A 229 26.38 20.78 -10.11
C THR A 229 27.48 20.06 -10.86
N LEU A 230 27.35 18.75 -10.97
CA LEU A 230 28.31 17.88 -11.62
C LEU A 230 27.69 17.27 -12.89
N ALA A 231 28.55 17.01 -13.87
CA ALA A 231 28.10 16.36 -15.11
C ALA A 231 27.75 14.89 -14.83
N VAL A 232 26.59 14.44 -15.31
CA VAL A 232 26.20 13.04 -15.27
C VAL A 232 27.16 12.20 -16.11
N GLY A 233 27.54 11.02 -15.60
CA GLY A 233 28.54 10.15 -16.21
C GLY A 233 29.98 10.40 -15.74
N GLY A 234 30.22 11.50 -15.02
CA GLY A 234 31.57 11.77 -14.44
C GLY A 234 31.98 10.73 -13.39
N SER A 235 33.22 10.38 -13.36
CA SER A 235 33.80 9.46 -12.37
C SER A 235 33.85 10.11 -10.99
N ILE A 236 33.53 9.35 -9.97
CA ILE A 236 33.38 9.81 -8.60
C ILE A 236 33.64 8.66 -7.63
N SER A 237 34.12 8.95 -6.44
CA SER A 237 34.27 7.94 -5.40
C SER A 237 33.50 8.35 -4.14
N LEU A 238 32.66 7.43 -3.62
CA LEU A 238 32.07 7.56 -2.31
C LEU A 238 33.07 7.17 -1.24
N MET A 239 33.29 8.05 -0.28
CA MET A 239 34.19 7.83 0.84
C MET A 239 33.38 7.65 2.12
N MET A 240 33.68 6.61 2.86
CA MET A 240 33.04 6.32 4.15
C MET A 240 34.08 5.92 5.19
N HIS A 241 33.86 6.25 6.45
CA HIS A 241 34.71 5.89 7.56
C HIS A 241 34.06 4.85 8.44
N ARG A 242 34.85 3.90 8.93
CA ARG A 242 34.48 2.96 9.97
C ARG A 242 35.60 2.90 11.00
N GLY A 243 35.34 3.46 12.17
CA GLY A 243 36.45 3.73 13.13
C GLY A 243 37.46 4.67 12.50
N ASN A 244 38.74 4.30 12.59
CA ASN A 244 39.84 5.10 12.04
C ASN A 244 40.26 4.71 10.61
N ARG A 245 39.46 3.89 9.93
CA ARG A 245 39.76 3.45 8.57
C ARG A 245 38.81 4.11 7.57
N GLU A 246 39.40 4.57 6.48
CA GLU A 246 38.68 5.10 5.33
C GLU A 246 38.49 4.00 4.29
N PHE A 247 37.30 3.99 3.68
CA PHE A 247 36.92 3.08 2.61
C PHE A 247 36.41 3.90 1.42
N VAL A 248 36.86 3.51 0.23
CA VAL A 248 36.60 4.23 -1.02
C VAL A 248 35.86 3.31 -1.99
N PHE A 249 34.71 3.76 -2.46
CA PHE A 249 33.83 3.02 -3.36
C PHE A 249 33.68 3.76 -4.68
N PRO A 250 34.35 3.27 -5.77
CA PRO A 250 34.30 3.94 -7.06
C PRO A 250 32.97 3.81 -7.76
N GLY A 251 32.57 4.84 -8.51
CA GLY A 251 31.34 4.88 -9.25
C GLY A 251 31.27 6.06 -10.22
N TYR A 252 30.08 6.23 -10.81
CA TYR A 252 29.77 7.31 -11.73
C TYR A 252 28.56 8.11 -11.24
N ILE A 253 28.51 9.38 -11.59
CA ILE A 253 27.38 10.25 -11.28
C ILE A 253 26.20 9.81 -12.15
N SER A 254 25.19 9.21 -11.55
CA SER A 254 23.95 8.82 -12.21
C SER A 254 22.90 9.95 -12.23
N ARG A 255 22.98 10.86 -11.26
CA ARG A 255 22.10 12.01 -11.12
C ARG A 255 22.78 13.10 -10.31
N SER A 256 22.64 14.36 -10.74
CA SER A 256 23.05 15.53 -9.99
C SER A 256 21.91 16.54 -9.97
N HIS A 257 21.50 16.99 -8.79
CA HIS A 257 20.47 18.00 -8.62
C HIS A 257 20.72 18.82 -7.35
N LYS A 258 21.07 20.09 -7.52
CA LYS A 258 21.44 20.98 -6.40
C LYS A 258 22.56 20.35 -5.56
N ASN A 259 22.26 20.01 -4.31
CA ASN A 259 23.18 19.37 -3.37
C ASN A 259 23.00 17.84 -3.25
N PHE A 260 22.16 17.23 -4.10
CA PHE A 260 21.95 15.78 -4.10
C PHE A 260 22.66 15.13 -5.28
N ILE A 261 23.45 14.09 -5.01
CA ILE A 261 24.16 13.30 -6.00
C ILE A 261 23.74 11.83 -5.88
N GLY A 262 23.32 11.26 -7.00
CA GLY A 262 23.16 9.82 -7.15
C GLY A 262 24.40 9.22 -7.75
N ILE A 263 24.93 8.18 -7.12
CA ILE A 263 26.12 7.44 -7.54
C ILE A 263 25.68 6.06 -8.01
N SER A 264 26.14 5.63 -9.17
CA SER A 264 26.08 4.25 -9.63
C SER A 264 27.45 3.62 -9.46
N PHE A 265 27.55 2.54 -8.70
CA PHE A 265 28.82 1.90 -8.42
C PHE A 265 29.37 1.17 -9.64
N THR A 266 30.69 1.12 -9.77
CA THR A 266 31.38 0.19 -10.65
C THR A 266 31.29 -1.23 -10.09
N HIS A 267 31.75 -2.21 -10.85
CA HIS A 267 31.76 -3.57 -10.33
C HIS A 267 32.71 -3.69 -9.15
N PHE A 268 32.19 -3.99 -7.96
CA PHE A 268 32.96 -4.21 -6.75
C PHE A 268 33.58 -5.62 -6.76
N ASN A 269 34.84 -5.72 -6.32
CA ASN A 269 35.41 -7.01 -5.95
C ASN A 269 34.77 -7.51 -4.62
N GLU A 270 35.02 -8.75 -4.25
CA GLU A 270 34.40 -9.35 -3.04
C GLU A 270 34.77 -8.59 -1.76
N GLN A 271 36.03 -8.12 -1.64
CA GLN A 271 36.44 -7.34 -0.47
C GLN A 271 35.72 -6.00 -0.40
N GLN A 272 35.58 -5.29 -1.52
CA GLN A 272 34.83 -4.03 -1.57
C GLN A 272 33.33 -4.22 -1.22
N LYS A 273 32.71 -5.33 -1.61
CA LYS A 273 31.35 -5.67 -1.20
C LYS A 273 31.26 -5.84 0.32
N ILE A 274 32.17 -6.61 0.90
CA ILE A 274 32.24 -6.82 2.35
C ILE A 274 32.42 -5.48 3.06
N ASP A 275 33.36 -4.67 2.61
CA ASP A 275 33.68 -3.37 3.19
C ASP A 275 32.47 -2.41 3.08
N PHE A 276 31.76 -2.42 1.95
CA PHE A 276 30.57 -1.61 1.76
C PHE A 276 29.43 -2.02 2.72
N VAL A 277 29.19 -3.32 2.87
CA VAL A 277 28.21 -3.83 3.84
C VAL A 277 28.62 -3.44 5.26
N GLN A 278 29.90 -3.52 5.60
CA GLN A 278 30.40 -3.12 6.91
C GLN A 278 30.31 -1.61 7.17
N CYS A 279 30.44 -0.78 6.12
CA CYS A 279 30.30 0.66 6.21
C CYS A 279 28.82 1.14 6.21
N THR A 280 27.89 0.29 5.83
CA THR A 280 26.46 0.63 5.69
C THR A 280 25.57 -0.21 6.58
N PHE A 281 25.22 -1.41 6.15
CA PHE A 281 24.23 -2.28 6.81
C PHE A 281 24.70 -2.79 8.18
N ALA A 282 25.95 -3.18 8.33
CA ALA A 282 26.50 -3.78 9.55
C ALA A 282 26.89 -2.75 10.63
N ARG A 283 26.59 -1.48 10.44
CA ARG A 283 26.82 -0.42 11.43
C ARG A 283 25.63 -0.29 12.39
N ALA A 284 25.89 -0.26 13.68
CA ALA A 284 24.86 -0.05 14.69
C ALA A 284 24.16 1.31 14.55
N ASP A 285 24.92 2.38 14.23
CA ASP A 285 24.41 3.74 14.04
C ASP A 285 23.51 3.91 12.81
N ALA A 286 23.60 3.02 11.80
CA ALA A 286 22.68 3.00 10.68
C ALA A 286 21.22 2.73 11.11
N TRP A 287 21.02 2.05 12.23
CA TRP A 287 19.73 1.60 12.72
C TRP A 287 19.16 2.42 13.88
N LEU A 288 19.91 3.37 14.43
CA LEU A 288 19.47 4.22 15.55
C LEU A 288 18.19 5.01 15.24
N ASN A 289 18.05 5.42 13.98
CA ASN A 289 16.88 6.17 13.51
C ASN A 289 15.92 5.30 12.67
N TRP A 290 16.05 3.99 12.73
CA TRP A 290 15.14 3.07 12.08
C TRP A 290 13.78 3.16 12.76
N GLY A 291 12.81 3.69 12.08
CA GLY A 291 11.50 3.94 12.64
C GLY A 291 11.16 5.41 12.93
N ASP A 292 12.12 6.32 12.86
CA ASP A 292 11.88 7.75 13.05
C ASP A 292 11.03 8.40 11.94
N ASN A 293 10.78 7.67 10.85
CA ASN A 293 9.99 8.12 9.71
C ASN A 293 8.50 7.72 9.80
N TYR A 294 8.03 7.23 10.94
CA TYR A 294 6.62 6.94 11.12
C TYR A 294 5.82 8.24 11.16
N THR A 295 4.94 8.39 10.19
CA THR A 295 3.93 9.45 10.22
C THR A 295 2.69 8.92 10.92
N LEU A 296 2.19 9.65 11.92
CA LEU A 296 0.94 9.29 12.57
C LEU A 296 -0.19 9.22 11.55
N ASP A 297 -1.08 8.24 11.72
CA ASP A 297 -2.25 8.09 10.88
C ASP A 297 -3.16 9.32 10.98
N ARG A 298 -3.62 9.78 9.84
CA ARG A 298 -4.62 10.85 9.70
C ARG A 298 -5.79 10.29 8.90
N PRO A 299 -6.88 9.89 9.54
CA PRO A 299 -7.98 9.18 8.88
C PRO A 299 -8.49 9.84 7.61
N LEU A 300 -8.65 11.17 7.63
CA LEU A 300 -9.12 11.92 6.46
C LEU A 300 -8.12 11.87 5.29
N HIS A 301 -6.82 11.98 5.58
CA HIS A 301 -5.79 11.85 4.54
C HIS A 301 -5.75 10.43 3.98
N SER A 302 -5.81 9.43 4.85
CA SER A 302 -5.87 8.02 4.46
C SER A 302 -7.10 7.73 3.59
N PHE A 303 -8.26 8.32 3.91
CA PHE A 303 -9.45 8.22 3.06
C PHE A 303 -9.24 8.85 1.67
N MET A 304 -8.64 10.04 1.61
CA MET A 304 -8.33 10.69 0.34
C MET A 304 -7.31 9.91 -0.49
N ASP A 305 -6.35 9.25 0.15
CA ASP A 305 -5.40 8.36 -0.53
C ASP A 305 -6.12 7.15 -1.13
N ILE A 306 -7.08 6.56 -0.40
CA ILE A 306 -7.90 5.44 -0.93
C ILE A 306 -8.79 5.90 -2.08
N LEU A 307 -9.38 7.09 -2.02
CA LEU A 307 -10.11 7.69 -3.15
C LEU A 307 -9.24 7.78 -4.40
N LYS A 308 -8.02 8.30 -4.26
CA LYS A 308 -7.06 8.39 -5.37
C LYS A 308 -6.66 7.01 -5.88
N LEU A 309 -6.39 6.07 -4.96
CA LEU A 309 -6.00 4.70 -5.31
C LEU A 309 -7.11 4.00 -6.09
N GLY A 310 -8.35 4.05 -5.61
CA GLY A 310 -9.51 3.45 -6.28
C GLY A 310 -9.72 4.03 -7.69
N GLY A 311 -9.69 5.36 -7.80
CA GLY A 311 -9.76 6.02 -9.11
C GLY A 311 -8.61 5.64 -10.04
N THR A 312 -7.37 5.54 -9.52
CA THR A 312 -6.20 5.13 -10.28
C THR A 312 -6.33 3.68 -10.75
N GLY A 313 -6.89 2.78 -9.94
CA GLY A 313 -7.11 1.39 -10.32
C GLY A 313 -8.02 1.25 -11.53
N TYR A 314 -9.17 1.93 -11.51
CA TYR A 314 -10.07 1.93 -12.67
C TYR A 314 -9.48 2.65 -13.89
N TYR A 315 -8.71 3.71 -13.69
CA TYR A 315 -8.05 4.40 -14.79
C TYR A 315 -6.99 3.50 -15.47
N ARG A 316 -6.18 2.80 -14.69
CA ARG A 316 -5.23 1.81 -15.22
C ARG A 316 -5.94 0.67 -15.95
N LEU A 317 -7.00 0.12 -15.36
CA LEU A 317 -7.83 -0.87 -16.05
C LEU A 317 -8.30 -0.35 -17.41
N TYR A 318 -8.79 0.90 -17.48
CA TYR A 318 -9.23 1.52 -18.72
C TYR A 318 -8.13 1.55 -19.78
N GLU A 319 -6.86 1.77 -19.42
CA GLU A 319 -5.74 1.80 -20.37
C GLU A 319 -5.50 0.43 -21.02
N TYR A 320 -5.81 -0.67 -20.35
CA TYR A 320 -5.65 -2.03 -20.85
C TYR A 320 -6.90 -2.62 -21.52
N LEU A 321 -8.02 -1.88 -21.54
CA LEU A 321 -9.23 -2.32 -22.19
C LEU A 321 -9.13 -2.24 -23.73
N PRO A 322 -9.88 -3.09 -24.45
CA PRO A 322 -9.98 -3.01 -25.92
C PRO A 322 -10.38 -1.62 -26.41
N ALA A 323 -9.90 -1.23 -27.60
CA ALA A 323 -10.11 0.11 -28.14
C ALA A 323 -11.58 0.52 -28.28
N TRP A 324 -12.47 -0.42 -28.59
CA TRP A 324 -13.91 -0.15 -28.72
C TRP A 324 -14.55 0.20 -27.36
N ILE A 325 -14.18 -0.48 -26.27
CA ILE A 325 -14.64 -0.14 -24.92
C ILE A 325 -14.09 1.22 -24.50
N ARG A 326 -12.82 1.50 -24.80
CA ARG A 326 -12.20 2.80 -24.48
C ARG A 326 -12.88 3.96 -25.19
N ARG A 327 -13.38 3.77 -26.41
CA ARG A 327 -14.15 4.80 -27.13
C ARG A 327 -15.46 5.13 -26.42
N ILE A 328 -16.17 4.13 -25.90
CA ILE A 328 -17.45 4.30 -25.18
C ILE A 328 -17.23 4.89 -23.78
N ALA A 329 -16.27 4.35 -23.03
CA ALA A 329 -15.99 4.75 -21.65
C ALA A 329 -15.19 6.06 -21.53
N GLY A 330 -14.51 6.48 -22.60
CA GLY A 330 -13.65 7.68 -22.60
C GLY A 330 -14.36 9.00 -22.32
N PRO A 331 -15.49 9.32 -22.98
CA PRO A 331 -16.22 10.57 -22.75
C PRO A 331 -16.68 10.74 -21.29
N PRO A 332 -17.40 9.78 -20.65
CA PRO A 332 -17.83 9.92 -19.27
C PRO A 332 -16.65 10.00 -18.29
N LEU A 333 -15.56 9.27 -18.54
CA LEU A 333 -14.36 9.37 -17.68
C LEU A 333 -13.68 10.74 -17.78
N ARG A 334 -13.64 11.34 -18.97
CA ARG A 334 -13.12 12.71 -19.14
C ARG A 334 -13.98 13.73 -18.41
N LEU A 335 -15.30 13.60 -18.51
CA LEU A 335 -16.24 14.45 -17.76
C LEU A 335 -16.04 14.31 -16.26
N LEU A 336 -15.95 13.09 -15.76
CA LEU A 336 -15.71 12.81 -14.33
C LEU A 336 -14.36 13.43 -13.88
N ARG A 337 -13.30 13.26 -14.66
CA ARG A 337 -11.99 13.84 -14.35
C ARG A 337 -12.03 15.36 -14.36
N TRP A 338 -12.78 15.96 -15.25
CA TRP A 338 -12.99 17.40 -15.30
C TRP A 338 -13.75 17.86 -14.04
N LEU A 339 -14.85 17.22 -13.65
CA LEU A 339 -15.57 17.52 -12.42
C LEU A 339 -14.68 17.41 -11.17
N VAL A 340 -13.88 16.34 -11.07
CA VAL A 340 -12.94 16.12 -9.96
C VAL A 340 -11.84 17.20 -9.91
N SER A 341 -11.50 17.84 -11.04
CA SER A 341 -10.49 18.90 -11.06
C SER A 341 -10.90 20.18 -10.30
N PHE A 342 -12.19 20.35 -10.04
CA PHE A 342 -12.71 21.45 -9.20
C PHE A 342 -12.60 21.19 -7.70
N LEU A 343 -12.31 19.95 -7.29
CA LEU A 343 -12.12 19.66 -5.87
C LEU A 343 -10.85 20.34 -5.36
N PRO A 344 -10.89 20.95 -4.17
CA PRO A 344 -9.72 21.61 -3.62
C PRO A 344 -8.58 20.63 -3.42
N ARG A 345 -7.37 21.03 -3.86
CA ARG A 345 -6.16 20.25 -3.60
C ARG A 345 -5.81 20.37 -2.13
N MET A 346 -5.89 19.26 -1.40
CA MET A 346 -5.40 19.26 -0.03
C MET A 346 -3.88 19.48 -0.02
N PRO A 347 -3.36 20.38 0.83
CA PRO A 347 -1.92 20.56 0.97
C PRO A 347 -1.28 19.25 1.43
N ALA A 348 -0.09 18.95 0.92
CA ALA A 348 0.71 17.83 1.39
C ALA A 348 0.85 17.91 2.92
N ALA A 349 0.64 16.79 3.61
CA ALA A 349 0.77 16.77 5.05
C ALA A 349 2.19 17.19 5.44
N ALA A 350 2.32 18.31 6.15
CA ALA A 350 3.61 18.68 6.72
C ALA A 350 4.09 17.57 7.67
N PRO A 351 5.38 17.21 7.66
CA PRO A 351 5.92 16.28 8.62
C PRO A 351 5.65 16.80 10.03
N ILE A 352 5.10 15.95 10.89
CA ILE A 352 4.83 16.32 12.29
C ILE A 352 6.17 16.47 12.97
N PRO A 353 6.47 17.63 13.61
CA PRO A 353 7.67 17.78 14.40
C PRO A 353 7.64 16.71 15.52
N LYS A 354 8.76 16.01 15.71
CA LYS A 354 8.95 15.02 16.77
C LYS A 354 8.57 15.68 18.11
N SER A 355 7.54 15.18 18.79
CA SER A 355 7.41 15.45 20.20
C SER A 355 8.65 14.83 20.87
N ARG A 356 9.40 15.66 21.61
CA ARG A 356 10.52 15.18 22.43
C ARG A 356 10.03 13.99 23.23
N SER A 357 10.71 12.85 23.05
CA SER A 357 10.53 11.71 23.95
C SER A 357 10.62 12.23 25.38
N VAL A 358 9.55 12.06 26.14
CA VAL A 358 9.61 12.22 27.59
C VAL A 358 10.63 11.19 28.04
N SER A 359 11.81 11.67 28.43
CA SER A 359 12.81 10.87 29.11
C SER A 359 12.14 10.30 30.36
N ALA A 360 11.91 8.99 30.34
CA ALA A 360 11.57 8.27 31.56
C ALA A 360 12.74 8.45 32.52
N GLN A 361 12.51 9.19 33.60
CA GLN A 361 13.28 9.09 34.85
C GLN A 361 12.86 7.83 35.57
#